data_6aa1d9ae39cb2afc7ba72b9f2eee647d
#
_entry.id   6aa1d9ae39cb2afc7ba72b9f2eee647d
#
_cell.length_a   1.000
_cell.length_b   1.000
_cell.length_c   1.000
_cell.angle_alpha   90.00
_cell.angle_beta   90.00
_cell.angle_gamma   90.00
#
_symmetry.space_group_name_H-M   'P 1'
#
loop_
_entity.id
_entity.type
_entity.pdbx_description
1 polymer ?
#
loop_
_entity_poly.entity_id
_entity_poly.type
_entity_poly.pdbx_seq_one_letter_code
_entity_poly.pdbx_strand_id
1 'polypeptide(L)'
;MAGVSRVGIALTGLGLTGAALTLLLGFSWAPTVDPEAWNSPEAYRILYWHVPFAWSSFLAYCVLFIGSVAWYARRSDMGWRMICTGSDLALLFGLGVVISGPIWGSAEWGVPWDWGDLRLNTYGLLTAVSVFLVLARGSQPDGQGTRDTIAAIGLFGFALVP
;
A
#
# COMPACT_ATOMS: atom_id res chain seq x y z
N MET A 1 5.43 13.52 -23.24
CA MET A 1 4.41 12.92 -22.37
C MET A 1 3.90 11.67 -23.08
N ALA A 2 4.21 10.47 -22.56
CA ALA A 2 3.64 9.25 -23.12
C ALA A 2 2.13 9.27 -22.80
N GLY A 3 1.29 9.20 -23.84
CA GLY A 3 -0.16 9.17 -23.65
C GLY A 3 -0.60 7.94 -22.85
N VAL A 4 -1.59 8.12 -22.00
CA VAL A 4 -2.18 7.00 -21.22
C VAL A 4 -2.76 5.99 -22.19
N SER A 5 -2.38 4.72 -22.09
CA SER A 5 -2.85 3.69 -23.00
C SER A 5 -4.36 3.43 -22.77
N ARG A 6 -5.12 3.12 -23.84
CA ARG A 6 -6.54 2.76 -23.74
C ARG A 6 -6.76 1.56 -22.80
N VAL A 7 -5.83 0.61 -22.81
CA VAL A 7 -5.84 -0.54 -21.89
C VAL A 7 -5.65 -0.08 -20.44
N GLY A 8 -4.72 0.84 -20.19
CA GLY A 8 -4.52 1.40 -18.84
C GLY A 8 -5.78 2.10 -18.32
N ILE A 9 -6.44 2.90 -19.15
CA ILE A 9 -7.71 3.57 -18.77
C ILE A 9 -8.78 2.53 -18.44
N ALA A 10 -8.94 1.50 -19.29
CA ALA A 10 -9.94 0.45 -19.07
C ALA A 10 -9.68 -0.33 -17.76
N LEU A 11 -8.42 -0.74 -17.52
CA LEU A 11 -8.05 -1.45 -16.29
C LEU A 11 -8.26 -0.59 -15.04
N THR A 12 -7.91 0.70 -15.10
CA THR A 12 -8.17 1.64 -14.00
C THR A 12 -9.66 1.80 -13.75
N GLY A 13 -10.46 1.96 -14.79
CA GLY A 13 -11.92 2.05 -14.68
C GLY A 13 -12.54 0.79 -14.06
N LEU A 14 -12.14 -0.38 -14.53
CA LEU A 14 -12.58 -1.66 -13.97
C LEU A 14 -12.17 -1.81 -12.49
N GLY A 15 -10.92 -1.46 -12.16
CA GLY A 15 -10.42 -1.50 -10.78
C GLY A 15 -11.19 -0.57 -9.84
N LEU A 16 -11.42 0.68 -10.26
CA LEU A 16 -12.19 1.65 -9.47
C LEU A 16 -13.65 1.21 -9.29
N THR A 17 -14.29 0.71 -10.34
CA THR A 17 -15.66 0.19 -10.29
C THR A 17 -15.73 -1.03 -9.36
N GLY A 18 -14.79 -1.97 -9.49
CA GLY A 18 -14.72 -3.15 -8.61
C GLY A 18 -14.51 -2.76 -7.15
N ALA A 19 -13.60 -1.82 -6.86
CA ALA A 19 -13.38 -1.32 -5.51
C ALA A 19 -14.66 -0.66 -4.93
N ALA A 20 -15.32 0.20 -5.70
CA ALA A 20 -16.56 0.85 -5.28
C ALA A 20 -17.68 -0.18 -4.98
N LEU A 21 -17.84 -1.18 -5.84
CA LEU A 21 -18.81 -2.26 -5.62
C LEU A 21 -18.47 -3.11 -4.39
N THR A 22 -17.21 -3.46 -4.19
CA THR A 22 -16.77 -4.21 -3.00
C THR A 22 -17.07 -3.44 -1.72
N LEU A 23 -16.80 -2.14 -1.70
CA LEU A 23 -17.12 -1.28 -0.57
C LEU A 23 -18.62 -1.22 -0.33
N LEU A 24 -19.40 -0.93 -1.38
CA LEU A 24 -20.85 -0.84 -1.27
C LEU A 24 -21.45 -2.13 -0.71
N LEU A 25 -21.07 -3.28 -1.26
CA LEU A 25 -21.58 -4.58 -0.83
C LEU A 25 -21.05 -4.96 0.57
N GLY A 26 -19.79 -4.68 0.87
CA GLY A 26 -19.19 -4.96 2.17
C GLY A 26 -19.88 -4.20 3.30
N PHE A 27 -20.18 -2.91 3.10
CA PHE A 27 -20.81 -2.09 4.14
C PHE A 27 -22.33 -2.23 4.21
N SER A 28 -23.03 -2.52 3.09
CA SER A 28 -24.49 -2.54 3.05
C SER A 28 -25.12 -3.93 3.12
N TRP A 29 -24.43 -4.96 2.64
CA TRP A 29 -25.02 -6.28 2.46
C TRP A 29 -24.28 -7.42 3.15
N ALA A 30 -22.97 -7.31 3.40
CA ALA A 30 -22.22 -8.37 4.03
C ALA A 30 -22.76 -8.67 5.45
N PRO A 31 -22.90 -9.95 5.81
CA PRO A 31 -23.37 -10.34 7.14
C PRO A 31 -22.37 -9.87 8.20
N THR A 32 -22.89 -9.64 9.41
CA THR A 32 -22.07 -9.41 10.60
C THR A 32 -21.40 -10.71 11.04
N VAL A 33 -20.29 -10.58 11.73
CA VAL A 33 -19.61 -11.70 12.38
C VAL A 33 -20.33 -12.06 13.69
N ASP A 34 -19.97 -13.20 14.26
CA ASP A 34 -20.50 -13.69 15.52
C ASP A 34 -20.30 -12.67 16.66
N PRO A 35 -21.38 -12.15 17.27
CA PRO A 35 -21.27 -11.19 18.36
C PRO A 35 -20.61 -11.73 19.63
N GLU A 36 -20.57 -13.06 19.80
CA GLU A 36 -19.90 -13.68 20.95
C GLU A 36 -18.39 -13.76 20.77
N ALA A 37 -17.91 -13.74 19.50
CA ALA A 37 -16.50 -13.84 19.17
C ALA A 37 -15.80 -12.47 18.99
N TRP A 38 -16.57 -11.38 18.81
CA TRP A 38 -16.05 -10.05 18.48
C TRP A 38 -16.64 -8.97 19.37
N ASN A 39 -15.79 -8.03 19.85
CA ASN A 39 -16.26 -6.90 20.66
C ASN A 39 -17.08 -5.90 19.84
N SER A 40 -16.77 -5.76 18.56
CA SER A 40 -17.45 -4.84 17.65
C SER A 40 -17.83 -5.52 16.32
N PRO A 41 -18.87 -6.38 16.30
CA PRO A 41 -19.26 -7.16 15.13
C PRO A 41 -19.59 -6.31 13.90
N GLU A 42 -20.17 -5.12 14.09
CA GLU A 42 -20.48 -4.20 12.99
C GLU A 42 -19.23 -3.53 12.42
N ALA A 43 -18.24 -3.24 13.26
CA ALA A 43 -16.98 -2.63 12.83
C ALA A 43 -16.13 -3.58 11.95
N TYR A 44 -16.40 -4.90 12.01
CA TYR A 44 -15.75 -5.88 11.15
C TYR A 44 -15.86 -5.54 9.65
N ARG A 45 -16.91 -4.86 9.24
CA ARG A 45 -17.13 -4.47 7.84
C ARG A 45 -16.00 -3.61 7.26
N ILE A 46 -15.23 -2.93 8.10
CA ILE A 46 -14.06 -2.16 7.65
C ILE A 46 -12.98 -3.05 7.04
N LEU A 47 -12.97 -4.36 7.36
CA LEU A 47 -12.01 -5.31 6.78
C LEU A 47 -12.22 -5.50 5.26
N TYR A 48 -13.41 -5.24 4.73
CA TYR A 48 -13.64 -5.24 3.28
C TYR A 48 -12.91 -4.10 2.57
N TRP A 49 -12.50 -3.07 3.31
CA TRP A 49 -11.58 -2.04 2.85
C TRP A 49 -10.14 -2.37 3.23
N HIS A 50 -9.91 -2.64 4.51
CA HIS A 50 -8.57 -2.79 5.08
C HIS A 50 -7.77 -3.92 4.43
N VAL A 51 -8.36 -5.10 4.29
CA VAL A 51 -7.65 -6.29 3.78
C VAL A 51 -7.25 -6.13 2.30
N PRO A 52 -8.12 -5.69 1.37
CA PRO A 52 -7.70 -5.41 0.00
C PRO A 52 -6.59 -4.37 -0.11
N PHE A 53 -6.62 -3.32 0.71
CA PHE A 53 -5.55 -2.32 0.74
C PHE A 53 -4.23 -2.92 1.24
N ALA A 54 -4.25 -3.75 2.27
CA ALA A 54 -3.07 -4.43 2.78
C ALA A 54 -2.43 -5.32 1.70
N TRP A 55 -3.20 -6.18 1.06
CA TRP A 55 -2.70 -7.04 -0.02
C TRP A 55 -2.18 -6.25 -1.22
N SER A 56 -2.88 -5.18 -1.61
CA SER A 56 -2.46 -4.32 -2.72
C SER A 56 -1.14 -3.61 -2.40
N SER A 57 -0.94 -3.18 -1.15
CA SER A 57 0.34 -2.58 -0.74
C SER A 57 1.49 -3.59 -0.77
N PHE A 58 1.28 -4.84 -0.35
CA PHE A 58 2.32 -5.87 -0.44
C PHE A 58 2.72 -6.15 -1.90
N LEU A 59 1.75 -6.23 -2.80
CA LEU A 59 2.05 -6.35 -4.24
C LEU A 59 2.81 -5.13 -4.76
N ALA A 60 2.48 -3.93 -4.31
CA ALA A 60 3.21 -2.72 -4.68
C ALA A 60 4.67 -2.74 -4.18
N TYR A 61 4.92 -3.24 -2.96
CA TYR A 61 6.28 -3.47 -2.46
C TYR A 61 7.04 -4.54 -3.26
N CYS A 62 6.37 -5.60 -3.72
CA CYS A 62 6.99 -6.55 -4.64
C CYS A 62 7.42 -5.88 -5.96
N VAL A 63 6.56 -5.03 -6.54
CA VAL A 63 6.89 -4.28 -7.76
C VAL A 63 8.07 -3.33 -7.51
N LEU A 64 8.07 -2.62 -6.39
CA LEU A 64 9.16 -1.74 -5.97
C LEU A 64 10.47 -2.51 -5.83
N PHE A 65 10.46 -3.65 -5.15
CA PHE A 65 11.62 -4.52 -4.98
C PHE A 65 12.17 -5.04 -6.30
N ILE A 66 11.32 -5.62 -7.15
CA ILE A 66 11.72 -6.13 -8.48
C ILE A 66 12.29 -4.99 -9.33
N GLY A 67 11.68 -3.82 -9.29
CA GLY A 67 12.17 -2.62 -9.96
C GLY A 67 13.56 -2.21 -9.48
N SER A 68 13.80 -2.25 -8.16
CA SER A 68 15.07 -1.93 -7.53
C SER A 68 16.16 -2.93 -7.91
N VAL A 69 15.86 -4.23 -7.93
CA VAL A 69 16.77 -5.27 -8.42
C VAL A 69 17.10 -5.04 -9.90
N ALA A 70 16.10 -4.79 -10.74
CA ALA A 70 16.28 -4.54 -12.16
C ALA A 70 17.12 -3.27 -12.42
N TRP A 71 16.93 -2.23 -11.59
CA TRP A 71 17.76 -1.02 -11.67
C TRP A 71 19.23 -1.32 -11.38
N TYR A 72 19.53 -2.02 -10.28
CA TYR A 72 20.92 -2.35 -9.97
C TYR A 72 21.56 -3.32 -10.96
N ALA A 73 20.79 -4.28 -11.48
CA ALA A 73 21.33 -5.26 -12.42
C ALA A 73 21.60 -4.69 -13.82
N ARG A 74 20.79 -3.75 -14.31
CA ARG A 74 20.80 -3.33 -15.72
C ARG A 74 20.69 -1.84 -15.96
N ARG A 75 20.54 -1.02 -14.93
CA ARG A 75 20.25 0.43 -15.02
C ARG A 75 19.11 0.75 -15.98
N SER A 76 18.07 -0.11 -16.00
CA SER A 76 17.02 -0.05 -17.00
C SER A 76 15.95 0.98 -16.64
N ASP A 77 15.47 1.71 -17.67
CA ASP A 77 14.33 2.63 -17.49
C ASP A 77 13.06 1.92 -17.04
N MET A 78 12.90 0.64 -17.40
CA MET A 78 11.79 -0.17 -16.90
C MET A 78 11.90 -0.38 -15.38
N GLY A 79 13.11 -0.73 -14.88
CA GLY A 79 13.35 -0.84 -13.44
C GLY A 79 13.02 0.45 -12.71
N TRP A 80 13.46 1.60 -13.25
CA TRP A 80 13.13 2.90 -12.67
C TRP A 80 11.62 3.18 -12.66
N ARG A 81 10.92 2.91 -13.75
CA ARG A 81 9.43 3.03 -13.80
C ARG A 81 8.74 2.14 -12.79
N MET A 82 9.22 0.91 -12.60
CA MET A 82 8.67 0.02 -11.57
C MET A 82 8.89 0.56 -10.16
N ILE A 83 10.06 1.14 -9.87
CA ILE A 83 10.34 1.81 -8.59
C ILE A 83 9.35 2.96 -8.38
N CYS A 84 9.17 3.83 -9.37
CA CYS A 84 8.25 4.94 -9.28
C CYS A 84 6.82 4.48 -9.03
N THR A 85 6.31 3.58 -9.87
CA THR A 85 4.93 3.08 -9.77
C THR A 85 4.73 2.29 -8.46
N GLY A 86 5.68 1.43 -8.10
CA GLY A 86 5.62 0.63 -6.87
C GLY A 86 5.56 1.51 -5.63
N SER A 87 6.39 2.55 -5.54
CA SER A 87 6.37 3.47 -4.39
C SER A 87 5.10 4.33 -4.32
N ASP A 88 4.55 4.77 -5.47
CA ASP A 88 3.29 5.52 -5.50
C ASP A 88 2.11 4.65 -5.04
N LEU A 89 2.03 3.42 -5.53
CA LEU A 89 0.98 2.47 -5.13
C LEU A 89 1.14 2.00 -3.69
N ALA A 90 2.38 1.76 -3.23
CA ALA A 90 2.67 1.40 -1.84
C ALA A 90 2.23 2.51 -0.88
N LEU A 91 2.47 3.79 -1.24
CA LEU A 91 1.97 4.93 -0.46
C LEU A 91 0.45 4.98 -0.46
N LEU A 92 -0.19 4.90 -1.62
CA LEU A 92 -1.65 4.98 -1.74
C LEU A 92 -2.36 3.90 -0.89
N PHE A 93 -1.95 2.65 -1.08
CA PHE A 93 -2.57 1.52 -0.37
C PHE A 93 -2.12 1.46 1.10
N GLY A 94 -0.87 1.81 1.40
CA GLY A 94 -0.36 1.90 2.76
C GLY A 94 -1.12 2.91 3.62
N LEU A 95 -1.42 4.10 3.08
CA LEU A 95 -2.25 5.10 3.76
C LEU A 95 -3.66 4.55 4.03
N GLY A 96 -4.25 3.81 3.10
CA GLY A 96 -5.55 3.17 3.31
C GLY A 96 -5.55 2.24 4.52
N VAL A 97 -4.48 1.47 4.72
CA VAL A 97 -4.33 0.56 5.87
C VAL A 97 -4.07 1.32 7.17
N VAL A 98 -3.14 2.27 7.15
CA VAL A 98 -2.76 3.05 8.36
C VAL A 98 -3.91 3.93 8.84
N ILE A 99 -4.84 4.30 7.98
CA ILE A 99 -6.05 5.04 8.37
C ILE A 99 -7.14 4.09 8.89
N SER A 100 -7.42 3.00 8.17
CA SER A 100 -8.50 2.08 8.51
C SER A 100 -8.19 1.16 9.71
N GLY A 101 -6.92 0.78 9.88
CA GLY A 101 -6.48 -0.08 10.98
C GLY A 101 -6.77 0.50 12.36
N PRO A 102 -6.37 1.75 12.66
CA PRO A 102 -6.68 2.41 13.92
C PRO A 102 -8.18 2.58 14.19
N ILE A 103 -8.98 2.82 13.16
CA ILE A 103 -10.45 2.92 13.31
C ILE A 103 -11.01 1.57 13.80
N TRP A 104 -10.61 0.48 13.15
CA TRP A 104 -11.03 -0.86 13.56
C TRP A 104 -10.45 -1.24 14.93
N GLY A 105 -9.15 -0.99 15.16
CA GLY A 105 -8.49 -1.28 16.43
C GLY A 105 -9.13 -0.57 17.62
N SER A 106 -9.55 0.69 17.44
CA SER A 106 -10.28 1.43 18.47
C SER A 106 -11.62 0.77 18.81
N ALA A 107 -12.33 0.25 17.81
CA ALA A 107 -13.62 -0.39 18.01
C ALA A 107 -13.48 -1.79 18.61
N GLU A 108 -12.55 -2.61 18.10
CA GLU A 108 -12.42 -4.01 18.46
C GLU A 108 -11.54 -4.23 19.71
N TRP A 109 -10.44 -3.46 19.85
CA TRP A 109 -9.47 -3.63 20.93
C TRP A 109 -9.48 -2.48 21.96
N GLY A 110 -10.26 -1.43 21.73
CA GLY A 110 -10.33 -0.25 22.58
C GLY A 110 -9.13 0.70 22.47
N VAL A 111 -8.16 0.40 21.58
CA VAL A 111 -6.97 1.23 21.33
C VAL A 111 -6.73 1.39 19.83
N PRO A 112 -6.45 2.62 19.35
CA PRO A 112 -6.23 2.85 17.92
C PRO A 112 -4.90 2.28 17.43
N TRP A 113 -3.91 2.16 18.31
CA TRP A 113 -2.57 1.69 17.98
C TRP A 113 -1.91 1.02 19.18
N ASP A 114 -1.45 -0.21 18.98
CA ASP A 114 -0.67 -0.93 19.99
C ASP A 114 0.82 -0.92 19.59
N TRP A 115 1.63 -0.20 20.36
CA TRP A 115 3.08 -0.16 20.16
C TRP A 115 3.78 -1.48 20.49
N GLY A 116 3.12 -2.41 21.14
CA GLY A 116 3.59 -3.79 21.35
C GLY A 116 3.35 -4.70 20.15
N ASP A 117 2.45 -4.35 19.23
CA ASP A 117 2.18 -5.15 18.03
C ASP A 117 3.21 -4.85 16.92
N LEU A 118 4.08 -5.85 16.67
CA LEU A 118 5.12 -5.74 15.65
C LEU A 118 4.55 -5.50 14.25
N ARG A 119 3.39 -6.07 13.91
CA ARG A 119 2.76 -5.93 12.58
C ARG A 119 2.33 -4.48 12.34
N LEU A 120 1.70 -3.84 13.33
CA LEU A 120 1.29 -2.44 13.23
C LEU A 120 2.51 -1.53 13.05
N ASN A 121 3.53 -1.73 13.86
CA ASN A 121 4.73 -0.89 13.84
C ASN A 121 5.53 -1.05 12.54
N THR A 122 5.72 -2.28 12.05
CA THR A 122 6.39 -2.51 10.77
C THR A 122 5.58 -1.97 9.60
N TYR A 123 4.25 -2.07 9.65
CA TYR A 123 3.39 -1.50 8.62
C TYR A 123 3.42 0.04 8.60
N GLY A 124 3.40 0.66 9.78
CA GLY A 124 3.59 2.11 9.91
C GLY A 124 4.94 2.57 9.35
N LEU A 125 6.02 1.84 9.66
CA LEU A 125 7.36 2.12 9.13
C LEU A 125 7.42 1.96 7.60
N LEU A 126 6.82 0.90 7.04
CA LEU A 126 6.71 0.69 5.60
C LEU A 126 6.00 1.87 4.91
N THR A 127 4.90 2.32 5.48
CA THR A 127 4.16 3.46 4.94
C THR A 127 5.01 4.74 5.01
N ALA A 128 5.74 4.97 6.10
CA ALA A 128 6.67 6.09 6.23
C ALA A 128 7.81 6.03 5.19
N VAL A 129 8.35 4.84 4.92
CA VAL A 129 9.34 4.63 3.84
C VAL A 129 8.75 5.00 2.48
N SER A 130 7.50 4.63 2.20
CA SER A 130 6.83 5.00 0.95
C SER A 130 6.62 6.51 0.81
N VAL A 131 6.23 7.19 1.90
CA VAL A 131 6.16 8.68 1.94
C VAL A 131 7.52 9.27 1.58
N PHE A 132 8.58 8.79 2.25
CA PHE A 132 9.94 9.26 1.99
C PHE A 132 10.35 9.08 0.53
N LEU A 133 10.11 7.90 -0.06
CA LEU A 133 10.47 7.59 -1.46
C LEU A 133 9.76 8.53 -2.44
N VAL A 134 8.47 8.79 -2.23
CA VAL A 134 7.67 9.67 -3.09
C VAL A 134 8.16 11.12 -2.97
N LEU A 135 8.39 11.60 -1.75
CA LEU A 135 8.88 12.96 -1.51
C LEU A 135 10.32 13.15 -2.03
N ALA A 136 11.21 12.18 -1.79
CA ALA A 136 12.59 12.25 -2.26
C ALA A 136 12.67 12.31 -3.79
N ARG A 137 11.85 11.55 -4.52
CA ARG A 137 11.78 11.63 -5.99
C ARG A 137 11.31 12.98 -6.50
N GLY A 138 10.40 13.63 -5.78
CA GLY A 138 9.84 14.93 -6.16
C GLY A 138 10.74 16.12 -5.81
N SER A 139 11.60 15.98 -4.79
CA SER A 139 12.39 17.08 -4.23
C SER A 139 13.87 17.06 -4.64
N GLN A 140 14.42 15.90 -5.02
CA GLN A 140 15.81 15.76 -5.38
C GLN A 140 16.04 15.89 -6.90
N PRO A 141 17.18 16.41 -7.34
CA PRO A 141 17.54 16.42 -8.76
C PRO A 141 17.53 15.00 -9.35
N ASP A 142 16.95 14.85 -10.55
CA ASP A 142 16.99 13.57 -11.26
C ASP A 142 18.41 13.27 -11.73
N GLY A 143 19.02 12.30 -11.10
CA GLY A 143 20.38 11.85 -11.38
C GLY A 143 20.62 10.43 -10.91
N GLN A 144 21.70 9.82 -11.39
CA GLN A 144 22.02 8.43 -11.08
C GLN A 144 22.14 8.19 -9.58
N GLY A 145 22.79 9.10 -8.84
CA GLY A 145 22.97 8.97 -7.39
C GLY A 145 21.64 8.98 -6.63
N THR A 146 20.71 9.86 -7.02
CA THR A 146 19.34 9.89 -6.44
C THR A 146 18.61 8.58 -6.73
N ARG A 147 18.66 8.10 -7.97
CA ARG A 147 18.00 6.85 -8.36
C ARG A 147 18.59 5.64 -7.64
N ASP A 148 19.93 5.61 -7.45
CA ASP A 148 20.62 4.56 -6.69
C ASP A 148 20.17 4.54 -5.22
N THR A 149 20.10 5.70 -4.59
CA THR A 149 19.64 5.81 -3.20
C THR A 149 18.20 5.35 -3.05
N ILE A 150 17.32 5.79 -3.94
CA ILE A 150 15.90 5.40 -3.93
C ILE A 150 15.75 3.89 -4.15
N ALA A 151 16.50 3.31 -5.09
CA ALA A 151 16.51 1.87 -5.34
C ALA A 151 17.03 1.07 -4.13
N ALA A 152 18.07 1.56 -3.43
CA ALA A 152 18.58 0.93 -2.21
C ALA A 152 17.51 0.88 -1.11
N ILE A 153 16.81 2.00 -0.90
CA ILE A 153 15.73 2.07 0.09
C ILE A 153 14.56 1.17 -0.31
N GLY A 154 14.26 1.05 -1.62
CA GLY A 154 13.25 0.13 -2.13
C GLY A 154 13.58 -1.34 -1.87
N LEU A 155 14.86 -1.74 -1.96
CA LEU A 155 15.30 -3.08 -1.57
C LEU A 155 15.15 -3.31 -0.07
N PHE A 156 15.60 -2.35 0.73
CA PHE A 156 15.52 -2.46 2.20
C PHE A 156 14.08 -2.47 2.69
N GLY A 157 13.21 -1.63 2.11
CA GLY A 157 11.79 -1.57 2.48
C GLY A 157 11.08 -2.92 2.33
N PHE A 158 11.45 -3.73 1.32
CA PHE A 158 10.87 -5.06 1.15
C PHE A 158 11.17 -6.01 2.33
N ALA A 159 12.34 -5.87 2.96
CA ALA A 159 12.70 -6.68 4.14
C ALA A 159 11.85 -6.37 5.38
N LEU A 160 11.10 -5.26 5.38
CA LEU A 160 10.20 -4.86 6.46
C LEU A 160 8.77 -5.37 6.26
N VAL A 161 8.46 -6.00 5.12
CA VAL A 161 7.14 -6.60 4.88
C VAL A 161 6.93 -7.74 5.88
N PRO A 162 5.87 -7.67 6.73
CA PRO A 162 5.63 -8.63 7.81
C PRO A 162 5.16 -9.99 7.29
#